data_8285a4b147fbe01bac72c69dbaea8b70
#
_entry.id   8285a4b147fbe01bac72c69dbaea8b70
#
_cell.length_a   1.000
_cell.length_b   1.000
_cell.length_c   1.000
_cell.angle_alpha   90.00
_cell.angle_beta   90.00
_cell.angle_gamma   90.00
#
_symmetry.space_group_name_H-M   'P 1'
#
loop_
_entity.id
_entity.type
_entity.pdbx_description
1 polymer ?
#
loop_
_entity_poly.entity_id
_entity_poly.type
_entity_poly.pdbx_seq_one_letter_code
_entity_poly.pdbx_strand_id
1 'polypeptide(L)'
;MTPSWTENERRGQSHKRRRDFDRAALYAFVPVLAISPLWAVAITIFWLPITWITGVALWKVLLGYLVAGLVLFIPAFQRRVLTLLMGARKPSSREAPKLQKAFNEVTQALHLRNRHFVVGVVDDKDLNAFASGGHLVIVTSFATHELNHDELCGVLAHELCHHLGSHTVALTIGQWLTLPVYLLERVGAFMNNVSKAATNTFARSSQLARLLGLTIALIFQGFSLIFRAGYSMMRYLANVVGRSAEFQADQRVVRMGYGRQLSAALKKTVGPRATSSSHPPARTRIARIEASLRPGNWKHPSTGLK
;
A
#
# COMPACT_ATOMS: atom_id res chain seq x y z
N MET A 1 25.48 2.35 -30.30
CA MET A 1 24.68 1.68 -31.34
C MET A 1 23.28 1.46 -30.79
N THR A 2 22.32 2.28 -31.20
CA THR A 2 20.90 2.15 -30.84
C THR A 2 20.26 1.10 -31.75
N PRO A 3 19.51 0.10 -31.24
CA PRO A 3 18.83 -0.85 -32.09
C PRO A 3 17.72 -0.14 -32.86
N SER A 4 17.78 -0.17 -34.18
CA SER A 4 16.73 0.33 -35.07
C SER A 4 15.57 -0.67 -35.07
N TRP A 5 14.54 -0.40 -34.27
CA TRP A 5 13.27 -1.15 -34.33
C TRP A 5 12.47 -0.72 -35.54
N THR A 6 11.98 -1.66 -36.32
CA THR A 6 11.13 -1.36 -37.48
C THR A 6 9.76 -0.85 -37.04
N GLU A 7 9.15 0.02 -37.84
CA GLU A 7 7.86 0.68 -37.54
C GLU A 7 6.69 -0.33 -37.37
N ASN A 8 6.80 -1.52 -37.99
CA ASN A 8 5.84 -2.63 -37.82
C ASN A 8 5.92 -3.31 -36.45
N GLU A 9 7.09 -3.39 -35.84
CA GLU A 9 7.25 -3.93 -34.49
C GLU A 9 6.68 -2.95 -33.44
N ARG A 10 6.74 -1.63 -33.72
CA ARG A 10 6.11 -0.62 -32.86
C ARG A 10 4.58 -0.65 -32.95
N ARG A 11 3.99 -0.90 -34.12
CA ARG A 11 2.53 -1.03 -34.29
C ARG A 11 1.97 -2.32 -33.68
N GLY A 12 2.69 -3.43 -33.74
CA GLY A 12 2.29 -4.69 -33.11
C GLY A 12 2.26 -4.67 -31.59
N GLN A 13 3.10 -3.85 -30.98
CA GLN A 13 3.12 -3.70 -29.52
C GLN A 13 2.06 -2.73 -28.98
N SER A 14 1.56 -1.78 -29.80
CA SER A 14 0.55 -0.81 -29.36
C SER A 14 -0.85 -1.41 -29.20
N HIS A 15 -1.18 -2.51 -29.90
CA HIS A 15 -2.52 -3.11 -29.89
C HIS A 15 -2.75 -4.16 -28.76
N LYS A 16 -1.72 -4.57 -28.01
CA LYS A 16 -1.84 -5.59 -26.95
C LYS A 16 -1.74 -5.05 -25.52
N ARG A 17 -1.97 -3.75 -25.32
CA ARG A 17 -2.21 -3.20 -23.97
C ARG A 17 -3.69 -3.23 -23.60
N ARG A 18 -4.40 -4.31 -23.84
CA ARG A 18 -5.48 -4.68 -22.92
C ARG A 18 -4.78 -4.90 -21.57
N ARG A 19 -5.25 -4.21 -20.54
CA ARG A 19 -4.96 -4.54 -19.15
C ARG A 19 -5.16 -6.05 -19.05
N ASP A 20 -4.07 -6.81 -19.12
CA ASP A 20 -4.13 -8.20 -18.69
C ASP A 20 -4.62 -8.07 -17.26
N PHE A 21 -5.83 -8.56 -17.04
CA PHE A 21 -6.40 -8.70 -15.72
C PHE A 21 -5.48 -9.70 -15.03
N ASP A 22 -4.43 -9.16 -14.47
CA ASP A 22 -3.31 -9.88 -13.90
C ASP A 22 -3.92 -10.71 -12.77
N ARG A 23 -3.76 -12.03 -12.78
CA ARG A 23 -4.23 -12.90 -11.68
C ARG A 23 -3.77 -12.35 -10.33
N ALA A 24 -2.63 -11.69 -10.30
CA ALA A 24 -2.13 -10.95 -9.14
C ALA A 24 -3.05 -9.80 -8.70
N ALA A 25 -3.74 -9.14 -9.61
CA ALA A 25 -4.74 -8.12 -9.27
C ALA A 25 -5.94 -8.74 -8.54
N LEU A 26 -6.38 -9.93 -8.94
CA LEU A 26 -7.43 -10.68 -8.24
C LEU A 26 -7.00 -11.06 -6.81
N TYR A 27 -5.77 -11.56 -6.64
CA TYR A 27 -5.24 -11.88 -5.32
C TYR A 27 -5.12 -10.65 -4.41
N ALA A 28 -4.95 -9.46 -4.96
CA ALA A 28 -4.91 -8.23 -4.19
C ALA A 28 -6.24 -7.91 -3.50
N PHE A 29 -7.37 -8.43 -4.00
CA PHE A 29 -8.68 -8.27 -3.39
C PHE A 29 -8.99 -9.30 -2.28
N VAL A 30 -8.19 -10.35 -2.12
CA VAL A 30 -8.38 -11.35 -1.04
C VAL A 30 -8.43 -10.71 0.35
N PRO A 31 -7.49 -9.82 0.75
CA PRO A 31 -7.60 -9.12 2.03
C PRO A 31 -8.86 -8.26 2.17
N VAL A 32 -9.30 -7.63 1.07
CA VAL A 32 -10.53 -6.81 1.04
C VAL A 32 -11.76 -7.67 1.32
N LEU A 33 -11.87 -8.82 0.65
CA LEU A 33 -12.97 -9.77 0.86
C LEU A 33 -12.94 -10.36 2.27
N ALA A 34 -11.74 -10.69 2.78
CA ALA A 34 -11.59 -11.26 4.11
C ALA A 34 -12.00 -10.30 5.23
N ILE A 35 -11.79 -8.99 5.09
CA ILE A 35 -12.15 -8.00 6.10
C ILE A 35 -13.61 -7.53 5.98
N SER A 36 -14.25 -7.67 4.82
CA SER A 36 -15.57 -7.09 4.55
C SER A 36 -16.69 -7.53 5.51
N PRO A 37 -16.78 -8.80 5.98
CA PRO A 37 -17.81 -9.17 6.95
C PRO A 37 -17.60 -8.45 8.29
N LEU A 38 -16.34 -8.39 8.77
CA LEU A 38 -16.02 -7.76 10.04
C LEU A 38 -16.18 -6.23 9.97
N TRP A 39 -15.90 -5.64 8.80
CA TRP A 39 -16.23 -4.25 8.51
C TRP A 39 -17.72 -3.97 8.61
N ALA A 40 -18.57 -4.81 8.00
CA ALA A 40 -20.02 -4.65 8.06
C ALA A 40 -20.55 -4.73 9.51
N VAL A 41 -20.02 -5.67 10.30
CA VAL A 41 -20.31 -5.76 11.74
C VAL A 41 -19.86 -4.51 12.48
N ALA A 42 -18.66 -4.02 12.20
CA ALA A 42 -18.13 -2.82 12.83
C ALA A 42 -18.99 -1.58 12.55
N ILE A 43 -19.37 -1.38 11.29
CA ILE A 43 -20.27 -0.26 10.91
C ILE A 43 -21.64 -0.43 11.58
N THR A 44 -22.18 -1.64 11.65
CA THR A 44 -23.45 -1.91 12.32
C THR A 44 -23.41 -1.52 13.80
N ILE A 45 -22.32 -1.84 14.50
CA ILE A 45 -22.15 -1.47 15.91
C ILE A 45 -22.11 0.06 16.08
N PHE A 46 -21.42 0.78 15.23
CA PHE A 46 -21.40 2.25 15.26
C PHE A 46 -22.75 2.85 14.85
N TRP A 47 -23.49 2.20 13.95
CA TRP A 47 -24.78 2.65 13.49
C TRP A 47 -25.90 2.50 14.55
N LEU A 48 -25.89 1.44 15.36
CA LEU A 48 -26.94 1.15 16.35
C LEU A 48 -27.33 2.34 17.22
N PRO A 49 -26.43 3.07 17.90
CA PRO A 49 -26.82 4.25 18.67
C PRO A 49 -27.31 5.41 17.81
N ILE A 50 -26.80 5.54 16.58
CA ILE A 50 -27.16 6.62 15.67
C ILE A 50 -28.61 6.44 15.16
N THR A 51 -29.02 5.20 14.84
CA THR A 51 -30.36 4.94 14.33
C THR A 51 -31.46 5.30 15.33
N TRP A 52 -31.19 5.15 16.64
CA TRP A 52 -32.15 5.53 17.68
C TRP A 52 -32.46 7.02 17.68
N ILE A 53 -31.50 7.84 17.26
CA ILE A 53 -31.61 9.30 17.23
C ILE A 53 -32.13 9.78 15.86
N THR A 54 -31.67 9.16 14.76
CA THR A 54 -31.85 9.69 13.40
C THR A 54 -32.80 8.88 12.53
N GLY A 55 -33.11 7.62 12.91
CA GLY A 55 -33.92 6.70 12.08
C GLY A 55 -33.26 6.29 10.75
N VAL A 56 -31.96 6.59 10.56
CA VAL A 56 -31.24 6.29 9.30
C VAL A 56 -31.07 4.78 9.15
N ALA A 57 -31.50 4.23 8.00
CA ALA A 57 -31.36 2.82 7.69
C ALA A 57 -29.89 2.40 7.51
N LEU A 58 -29.51 1.21 8.00
CA LEU A 58 -28.14 0.67 7.96
C LEU A 58 -27.53 0.68 6.55
N TRP A 59 -28.30 0.29 5.53
CA TRP A 59 -27.78 0.25 4.16
C TRP A 59 -27.31 1.61 3.64
N LYS A 60 -27.96 2.72 4.08
CA LYS A 60 -27.52 4.08 3.74
C LYS A 60 -26.17 4.41 4.35
N VAL A 61 -25.92 3.97 5.58
CA VAL A 61 -24.64 4.18 6.26
C VAL A 61 -23.54 3.33 5.63
N LEU A 62 -23.80 2.05 5.34
CA LEU A 62 -22.87 1.17 4.63
C LEU A 62 -22.49 1.76 3.26
N LEU A 63 -23.49 2.14 2.47
CA LEU A 63 -23.27 2.74 1.16
C LEU A 63 -22.53 4.08 1.27
N GLY A 64 -22.94 4.95 2.20
CA GLY A 64 -22.29 6.24 2.44
C GLY A 64 -20.81 6.07 2.82
N TYR A 65 -20.48 5.07 3.65
CA TYR A 65 -19.11 4.77 4.00
C TYR A 65 -18.29 4.32 2.78
N LEU A 66 -18.85 3.44 1.94
CA LEU A 66 -18.19 2.99 0.71
C LEU A 66 -17.97 4.15 -0.27
N VAL A 67 -18.99 4.99 -0.46
CA VAL A 67 -18.89 6.17 -1.33
C VAL A 67 -17.87 7.17 -0.79
N ALA A 68 -17.82 7.39 0.53
CA ALA A 68 -16.81 8.24 1.15
C ALA A 68 -15.38 7.74 0.87
N GLY A 69 -15.18 6.41 0.78
CA GLY A 69 -13.89 5.83 0.40
C GLY A 69 -13.43 6.21 -1.01
N LEU A 70 -14.33 6.57 -1.93
CA LEU A 70 -13.96 7.02 -3.28
C LEU A 70 -13.19 8.34 -3.26
N VAL A 71 -13.36 9.15 -2.21
CA VAL A 71 -12.61 10.40 -2.02
C VAL A 71 -11.11 10.15 -1.96
N LEU A 72 -10.69 8.97 -1.47
CA LEU A 72 -9.28 8.58 -1.40
C LEU A 72 -8.62 8.50 -2.79
N PHE A 73 -9.40 8.36 -3.86
CA PHE A 73 -8.91 8.26 -5.23
C PHE A 73 -8.97 9.60 -5.99
N ILE A 74 -9.48 10.66 -5.36
CA ILE A 74 -9.52 11.99 -5.97
C ILE A 74 -8.12 12.61 -5.92
N PRO A 75 -7.50 12.99 -7.07
CA PRO A 75 -6.13 13.53 -7.10
C PRO A 75 -5.94 14.79 -6.26
N ALA A 76 -6.98 15.64 -6.15
CA ALA A 76 -6.92 16.85 -5.32
C ALA A 76 -6.87 16.51 -3.81
N PHE A 77 -7.61 15.48 -3.39
CA PHE A 77 -7.58 14.98 -2.03
C PHE A 77 -6.22 14.37 -1.70
N GLN A 78 -5.69 13.54 -2.58
CA GLN A 78 -4.36 12.93 -2.42
C GLN A 78 -3.27 13.99 -2.30
N ARG A 79 -3.29 15.01 -3.16
CA ARG A 79 -2.31 16.11 -3.11
C ARG A 79 -2.30 16.89 -1.80
N ARG A 80 -3.47 17.11 -1.18
CA ARG A 80 -3.57 17.95 0.03
C ARG A 80 -3.53 17.13 1.31
N VAL A 81 -4.31 16.07 1.36
CA VAL A 81 -4.55 15.32 2.60
C VAL A 81 -3.55 14.19 2.76
N LEU A 82 -3.39 13.34 1.74
CA LEU A 82 -2.45 12.21 1.87
C LEU A 82 -1.01 12.68 1.96
N THR A 83 -0.62 13.72 1.21
CA THR A 83 0.73 14.29 1.32
C THR A 83 0.99 14.81 2.73
N LEU A 84 0.02 15.52 3.32
CA LEU A 84 0.14 16.02 4.69
C LEU A 84 0.20 14.87 5.71
N LEU A 85 -0.69 13.88 5.61
CA LEU A 85 -0.73 12.72 6.52
C LEU A 85 0.54 11.87 6.45
N MET A 86 1.16 11.81 5.28
CA MET A 86 2.41 11.08 5.06
C MET A 86 3.65 11.91 5.37
N GLY A 87 3.50 13.15 5.83
CA GLY A 87 4.61 14.06 6.08
C GLY A 87 5.38 14.45 4.83
N ALA A 88 4.77 14.28 3.65
CA ALA A 88 5.43 14.60 2.39
C ALA A 88 5.34 16.09 2.08
N ARG A 89 6.43 16.65 1.58
CA ARG A 89 6.58 18.03 1.12
C ARG A 89 6.80 18.08 -0.39
N LYS A 90 6.67 19.25 -0.97
CA LYS A 90 7.13 19.47 -2.35
C LYS A 90 8.65 19.33 -2.45
N PRO A 91 9.17 18.80 -3.57
CA PRO A 91 10.62 18.82 -3.80
C PRO A 91 11.19 20.23 -3.67
N SER A 92 12.33 20.37 -3.00
CA SER A 92 13.06 21.63 -2.90
C SER A 92 13.62 22.05 -4.27
N SER A 93 14.08 23.31 -4.38
CA SER A 93 14.71 23.82 -5.61
C SER A 93 15.96 23.04 -6.05
N ARG A 94 16.64 22.35 -5.12
CA ARG A 94 17.79 21.49 -5.40
C ARG A 94 17.38 20.07 -5.83
N GLU A 95 16.30 19.54 -5.28
CA GLU A 95 15.80 18.18 -5.55
C GLU A 95 14.98 18.13 -6.84
N ALA A 96 14.17 19.18 -7.10
CA ALA A 96 13.21 19.22 -8.19
C ALA A 96 13.81 18.95 -9.58
N PRO A 97 14.96 19.54 -9.99
CA PRO A 97 15.50 19.30 -11.34
C PRO A 97 15.89 17.84 -11.57
N LYS A 98 16.56 17.22 -10.58
CA LYS A 98 17.01 15.83 -10.65
C LYS A 98 15.82 14.88 -10.67
N LEU A 99 14.87 15.08 -9.75
CA LEU A 99 13.68 14.26 -9.61
C LEU A 99 12.79 14.38 -10.85
N GLN A 100 12.57 15.59 -11.36
CA GLN A 100 11.76 15.83 -12.56
C GLN A 100 12.37 15.19 -13.81
N LYS A 101 13.70 15.27 -13.97
CA LYS A 101 14.41 14.65 -15.10
C LYS A 101 14.22 13.13 -15.08
N ALA A 102 14.51 12.48 -13.94
CA ALA A 102 14.36 11.03 -13.80
C ALA A 102 12.89 10.58 -13.96
N PHE A 103 11.96 11.34 -13.38
CA PHE A 103 10.53 11.06 -13.48
C PHE A 103 10.01 11.17 -14.92
N ASN A 104 10.41 12.20 -15.65
CA ASN A 104 10.05 12.38 -17.06
C ASN A 104 10.58 11.24 -17.92
N GLU A 105 11.84 10.84 -17.73
CA GLU A 105 12.46 9.74 -18.47
C GLU A 105 11.69 8.43 -18.26
N VAL A 106 11.41 8.07 -17.00
CA VAL A 106 10.71 6.83 -16.68
C VAL A 106 9.25 6.86 -17.16
N THR A 107 8.55 7.98 -17.02
CA THR A 107 7.16 8.09 -17.50
C THR A 107 7.08 8.04 -19.02
N GLN A 108 8.05 8.59 -19.73
CA GLN A 108 8.13 8.45 -21.19
C GLN A 108 8.40 6.99 -21.60
N ALA A 109 9.34 6.32 -20.94
CA ALA A 109 9.64 4.91 -21.20
C ALA A 109 8.42 4.01 -20.94
N LEU A 110 7.58 4.35 -19.97
CA LEU A 110 6.33 3.66 -19.64
C LEU A 110 5.13 4.10 -20.48
N HIS A 111 5.29 5.09 -21.35
CA HIS A 111 4.20 5.77 -22.08
C HIS A 111 3.07 6.26 -21.14
N LEU A 112 3.41 6.70 -19.96
CA LEU A 112 2.49 7.26 -18.97
C LEU A 112 2.34 8.76 -19.18
N ARG A 113 1.14 9.29 -18.91
CA ARG A 113 0.90 10.74 -18.92
C ARG A 113 1.41 11.34 -17.61
N ASN A 114 2.47 12.13 -17.69
CA ASN A 114 3.13 12.77 -16.54
C ASN A 114 2.18 13.61 -15.66
N ARG A 115 1.15 14.22 -16.27
CA ARG A 115 0.16 15.08 -15.59
C ARG A 115 -0.75 14.35 -14.60
N HIS A 116 -0.75 13.02 -14.60
CA HIS A 116 -1.59 12.23 -13.70
C HIS A 116 -0.92 11.97 -12.35
N PHE A 117 0.37 12.23 -12.22
CA PHE A 117 1.11 11.92 -11.00
C PHE A 117 1.47 13.17 -10.20
N VAL A 118 1.47 13.00 -8.89
CA VAL A 118 1.97 13.96 -7.92
C VAL A 118 3.21 13.37 -7.29
N VAL A 119 4.32 14.09 -7.36
CA VAL A 119 5.59 13.66 -6.76
C VAL A 119 5.84 14.48 -5.50
N GLY A 120 6.06 13.79 -4.39
CA GLY A 120 6.39 14.37 -3.09
C GLY A 120 7.72 13.82 -2.56
N VAL A 121 8.29 14.52 -1.57
CA VAL A 121 9.50 14.10 -0.85
C VAL A 121 9.17 14.03 0.64
N VAL A 122 9.58 12.94 1.29
CA VAL A 122 9.56 12.80 2.75
C VAL A 122 10.98 12.87 3.26
N ASP A 123 11.20 13.65 4.33
CA ASP A 123 12.51 13.75 4.93
C ASP A 123 12.80 12.49 5.76
N ASP A 124 13.57 11.58 5.18
CA ASP A 124 13.98 10.32 5.78
C ASP A 124 15.42 10.00 5.36
N LYS A 125 16.18 9.37 6.27
CA LYS A 125 17.56 8.95 6.07
C LYS A 125 17.68 7.57 5.42
N ASP A 126 16.58 6.84 5.33
CA ASP A 126 16.54 5.52 4.70
C ASP A 126 16.01 5.63 3.26
N LEU A 127 16.50 4.76 2.38
CA LEU A 127 15.94 4.64 1.05
C LEU A 127 14.55 4.04 1.16
N ASN A 128 13.57 4.86 0.89
CA ASN A 128 12.20 4.41 0.73
C ASN A 128 11.53 5.21 -0.38
N ALA A 129 10.60 4.57 -1.06
CA ALA A 129 9.68 5.21 -1.98
C ALA A 129 8.36 4.44 -1.90
N PHE A 130 7.25 5.10 -2.18
CA PHE A 130 5.96 4.44 -2.17
C PHE A 130 4.97 5.14 -3.07
N ALA A 131 4.12 4.31 -3.65
CA ALA A 131 3.02 4.71 -4.50
C ALA A 131 1.69 4.56 -3.75
N SER A 132 0.82 5.54 -3.81
CA SER A 132 -0.48 5.52 -3.15
C SER A 132 -1.59 6.04 -4.03
N GLY A 133 -2.79 5.47 -3.88
CA GLY A 133 -4.03 5.95 -4.50
C GLY A 133 -4.05 6.00 -6.03
N GLY A 134 -3.05 5.47 -6.70
CA GLY A 134 -2.96 5.46 -8.17
C GLY A 134 -2.36 6.72 -8.80
N HIS A 135 -2.05 7.77 -8.04
CA HIS A 135 -1.54 9.05 -8.56
C HIS A 135 -0.40 9.66 -7.75
N LEU A 136 -0.16 9.23 -6.52
CA LEU A 136 0.84 9.80 -5.64
C LEU A 136 2.10 8.92 -5.65
N VAL A 137 3.25 9.52 -5.96
CA VAL A 137 4.58 8.90 -5.85
C VAL A 137 5.37 9.73 -4.83
N ILE A 138 5.81 9.09 -3.76
CA ILE A 138 6.62 9.73 -2.72
C ILE A 138 7.98 9.05 -2.68
N VAL A 139 9.03 9.85 -2.62
CA VAL A 139 10.40 9.38 -2.43
C VAL A 139 11.00 10.03 -1.18
N THR A 140 11.96 9.36 -0.56
CA THR A 140 12.66 9.95 0.58
C THR A 140 13.73 10.95 0.14
N SER A 141 14.09 11.87 1.04
CA SER A 141 15.22 12.79 0.81
C SER A 141 16.53 12.04 0.57
N PHE A 142 16.72 10.87 1.21
CA PHE A 142 17.83 9.97 0.90
C PHE A 142 17.87 9.62 -0.59
N ALA A 143 16.74 9.20 -1.18
CA ALA A 143 16.70 8.84 -2.60
C ALA A 143 17.08 10.00 -3.52
N THR A 144 16.70 11.23 -3.16
CA THR A 144 17.02 12.42 -3.96
C THR A 144 18.49 12.86 -3.83
N HIS A 145 19.12 12.67 -2.67
CA HIS A 145 20.48 13.11 -2.38
C HIS A 145 21.54 12.05 -2.71
N GLU A 146 21.32 10.81 -2.28
CA GLU A 146 22.31 9.74 -2.32
C GLU A 146 22.30 8.90 -3.60
N LEU A 147 21.16 8.79 -4.28
CA LEU A 147 21.09 8.06 -5.53
C LEU A 147 21.61 8.90 -6.68
N ASN A 148 22.34 8.33 -7.62
CA ASN A 148 22.61 8.96 -8.90
C ASN A 148 21.35 8.98 -9.79
N HIS A 149 21.44 9.59 -10.99
CA HIS A 149 20.28 9.70 -11.88
C HIS A 149 19.71 8.35 -12.27
N ASP A 150 20.56 7.41 -12.66
CA ASP A 150 20.16 6.08 -13.14
C ASP A 150 19.51 5.25 -12.02
N GLU A 151 20.11 5.27 -10.83
CA GLU A 151 19.57 4.60 -9.65
C GLU A 151 18.18 5.15 -9.27
N LEU A 152 18.02 6.48 -9.34
CA LEU A 152 16.74 7.13 -9.09
C LEU A 152 15.70 6.74 -10.16
N CYS A 153 16.09 6.62 -11.43
CA CYS A 153 15.23 6.08 -12.48
C CYS A 153 14.79 4.64 -12.16
N GLY A 154 15.70 3.79 -11.66
CA GLY A 154 15.38 2.42 -11.25
C GLY A 154 14.33 2.38 -10.15
N VAL A 155 14.46 3.20 -9.11
CA VAL A 155 13.50 3.30 -8.00
C VAL A 155 12.15 3.85 -8.49
N LEU A 156 12.15 4.94 -9.27
CA LEU A 156 10.92 5.52 -9.81
C LEU A 156 10.22 4.56 -10.77
N ALA A 157 10.95 3.79 -11.57
CA ALA A 157 10.38 2.76 -12.43
C ALA A 157 9.67 1.69 -11.61
N HIS A 158 10.23 1.29 -10.46
CA HIS A 158 9.62 0.34 -9.54
C HIS A 158 8.30 0.89 -8.96
N GLU A 159 8.31 2.11 -8.45
CA GLU A 159 7.10 2.74 -7.88
C GLU A 159 6.00 2.93 -8.93
N LEU A 160 6.37 3.35 -10.14
CA LEU A 160 5.41 3.48 -11.23
C LEU A 160 4.84 2.13 -11.68
N CYS A 161 5.60 1.02 -11.55
CA CYS A 161 5.07 -0.33 -11.80
C CYS A 161 3.94 -0.70 -10.84
N HIS A 162 3.96 -0.23 -9.59
CA HIS A 162 2.85 -0.42 -8.66
C HIS A 162 1.57 0.29 -9.11
N HIS A 163 1.68 1.47 -9.74
CA HIS A 163 0.53 2.18 -10.29
C HIS A 163 -0.07 1.51 -11.55
N LEU A 164 0.71 0.71 -12.27
CA LEU A 164 0.23 -0.07 -13.39
C LEU A 164 -0.56 -1.32 -12.96
N GLY A 165 -0.41 -1.74 -11.71
CA GLY A 165 -1.13 -2.84 -11.10
C GLY A 165 -2.36 -2.37 -10.30
N SER A 166 -3.37 -3.22 -10.16
CA SER A 166 -4.58 -2.91 -9.38
C SER A 166 -4.38 -3.06 -7.86
N HIS A 167 -3.19 -3.47 -7.41
CA HIS A 167 -2.98 -3.76 -5.99
C HIS A 167 -2.89 -2.52 -5.11
N THR A 168 -2.39 -1.37 -5.60
CA THR A 168 -2.46 -0.12 -4.83
C THR A 168 -3.90 0.28 -4.57
N VAL A 169 -4.79 0.07 -5.53
CA VAL A 169 -6.24 0.31 -5.37
C VAL A 169 -6.82 -0.64 -4.33
N ALA A 170 -6.57 -1.94 -4.47
CA ALA A 170 -7.09 -2.96 -3.54
C ALA A 170 -6.58 -2.73 -2.11
N LEU A 171 -5.29 -2.41 -1.92
CA LEU A 171 -4.72 -2.10 -0.61
C LEU A 171 -5.36 -0.85 -0.01
N THR A 172 -5.58 0.20 -0.80
CA THR A 172 -6.24 1.43 -0.32
C THR A 172 -7.68 1.16 0.14
N ILE A 173 -8.45 0.37 -0.62
CA ILE A 173 -9.79 -0.06 -0.22
C ILE A 173 -9.72 -0.91 1.06
N GLY A 174 -8.81 -1.86 1.12
CA GLY A 174 -8.64 -2.71 2.30
C GLY A 174 -8.30 -1.91 3.56
N GLN A 175 -7.43 -0.92 3.47
CA GLN A 175 -7.12 -0.01 4.58
C GLN A 175 -8.34 0.80 5.01
N TRP A 176 -9.12 1.31 4.07
CA TRP A 176 -10.37 2.02 4.36
C TRP A 176 -11.37 1.14 5.11
N LEU A 177 -11.63 -0.07 4.62
CA LEU A 177 -12.53 -1.02 5.29
C LEU A 177 -12.01 -1.47 6.67
N THR A 178 -10.70 -1.47 6.87
CA THR A 178 -10.09 -1.85 8.14
C THR A 178 -10.25 -0.78 9.23
N LEU A 179 -10.47 0.48 8.85
CA LEU A 179 -10.52 1.61 9.80
C LEU A 179 -11.58 1.43 10.91
N PRO A 180 -12.87 1.14 10.67
CA PRO A 180 -13.85 0.94 11.74
C PRO A 180 -13.55 -0.32 12.57
N VAL A 181 -12.98 -1.35 11.98
CA VAL A 181 -12.53 -2.56 12.69
C VAL A 181 -11.44 -2.22 13.69
N TYR A 182 -10.45 -1.43 13.28
CA TYR A 182 -9.38 -0.95 14.14
C TYR A 182 -9.90 -0.05 15.26
N LEU A 183 -10.84 0.85 14.96
CA LEU A 183 -11.44 1.73 15.96
C LEU A 183 -12.18 0.92 17.03
N LEU A 184 -12.94 -0.11 16.66
CA LEU A 184 -13.62 -0.97 17.63
C LEU A 184 -12.64 -1.80 18.47
N GLU A 185 -11.54 -2.28 17.88
CA GLU A 185 -10.47 -2.92 18.66
C GLU A 185 -9.95 -1.97 19.74
N ARG A 186 -9.68 -0.71 19.38
CA ARG A 186 -9.19 0.30 20.32
C ARG A 186 -10.20 0.64 21.41
N VAL A 187 -11.45 0.82 21.04
CA VAL A 187 -12.56 1.07 22.00
C VAL A 187 -12.70 -0.12 22.94
N GLY A 188 -12.73 -1.34 22.44
CA GLY A 188 -12.83 -2.55 23.27
C GLY A 188 -11.66 -2.71 24.22
N ALA A 189 -10.42 -2.45 23.77
CA ALA A 189 -9.22 -2.48 24.62
C ALA A 189 -9.28 -1.40 25.70
N PHE A 190 -9.70 -0.19 25.36
CA PHE A 190 -9.88 0.91 26.32
C PHE A 190 -10.94 0.55 27.39
N MET A 191 -12.11 0.09 26.97
CA MET A 191 -13.19 -0.31 27.87
C MET A 191 -12.76 -1.45 28.83
N ASN A 192 -12.03 -2.44 28.31
CA ASN A 192 -11.45 -3.50 29.13
C ASN A 192 -10.53 -2.95 30.23
N ASN A 193 -9.66 -1.99 29.88
CA ASN A 193 -8.74 -1.37 30.84
C ASN A 193 -9.50 -0.55 31.89
N VAL A 194 -10.51 0.23 31.48
CA VAL A 194 -11.37 0.99 32.38
C VAL A 194 -12.11 0.06 33.35
N SER A 195 -12.72 -1.02 32.84
CA SER A 195 -13.45 -2.00 33.66
C SER A 195 -12.55 -2.66 34.69
N LYS A 196 -11.32 -3.04 34.32
CA LYS A 196 -10.33 -3.62 35.24
C LYS A 196 -9.92 -2.62 36.31
N ALA A 197 -9.63 -1.37 35.94
CA ALA A 197 -9.27 -0.32 36.87
C ALA A 197 -10.41 -0.02 37.87
N ALA A 198 -11.63 0.13 37.38
CA ALA A 198 -12.82 0.35 38.22
C ALA A 198 -13.07 -0.82 39.18
N THR A 199 -12.95 -2.06 38.71
CA THR A 199 -13.10 -3.26 39.54
C THR A 199 -12.05 -3.29 40.65
N ASN A 200 -10.81 -2.98 40.34
CA ASN A 200 -9.72 -2.98 41.33
C ASN A 200 -9.88 -1.87 42.38
N THR A 201 -10.50 -0.74 42.02
CA THR A 201 -10.65 0.42 42.92
C THR A 201 -11.91 0.33 43.76
N PHE A 202 -13.06 0.02 43.14
CA PHE A 202 -14.36 0.18 43.81
C PHE A 202 -14.98 -1.14 44.31
N ALA A 203 -14.58 -2.30 43.78
CA ALA A 203 -15.19 -3.58 44.13
C ALA A 203 -14.45 -4.33 45.24
N ARG A 204 -13.66 -3.65 46.05
CA ARG A 204 -12.90 -4.29 47.16
C ARG A 204 -13.79 -4.79 48.29
N SER A 205 -14.94 -4.19 48.53
CA SER A 205 -15.86 -4.48 49.63
C SER A 205 -17.01 -5.40 49.27
N SER A 206 -17.25 -5.70 47.97
CA SER A 206 -18.40 -6.49 47.51
C SER A 206 -17.97 -7.55 46.48
N GLN A 207 -18.18 -8.82 46.82
CA GLN A 207 -17.93 -9.93 45.89
C GLN A 207 -18.78 -9.82 44.60
N LEU A 208 -20.05 -9.39 44.74
CA LEU A 208 -20.96 -9.22 43.61
C LEU A 208 -20.45 -8.13 42.67
N ALA A 209 -20.06 -6.96 43.20
CA ALA A 209 -19.50 -5.87 42.38
C ALA A 209 -18.20 -6.28 41.66
N ARG A 210 -17.36 -7.07 42.34
CA ARG A 210 -16.13 -7.62 41.75
C ARG A 210 -16.45 -8.59 40.61
N LEU A 211 -17.42 -9.51 40.79
CA LEU A 211 -17.81 -10.47 39.80
C LEU A 211 -18.38 -9.76 38.54
N LEU A 212 -19.29 -8.81 38.75
CA LEU A 212 -19.85 -7.99 37.65
C LEU A 212 -18.77 -7.23 36.89
N GLY A 213 -17.85 -6.58 37.57
CA GLY A 213 -16.77 -5.85 36.94
C GLY A 213 -15.82 -6.74 36.14
N LEU A 214 -15.48 -7.93 36.65
CA LEU A 214 -14.67 -8.90 35.92
C LEU A 214 -15.41 -9.44 34.70
N THR A 215 -16.73 -9.73 34.80
CA THR A 215 -17.55 -10.19 33.67
C THR A 215 -17.59 -9.14 32.57
N ILE A 216 -17.82 -7.88 32.91
CA ILE A 216 -17.78 -6.75 31.95
C ILE A 216 -16.40 -6.64 31.28
N ALA A 217 -15.34 -6.74 32.08
CA ALA A 217 -13.96 -6.70 31.56
C ALA A 217 -13.69 -7.86 30.55
N LEU A 218 -14.18 -9.08 30.86
CA LEU A 218 -14.03 -10.23 29.98
C LEU A 218 -14.82 -10.05 28.66
N ILE A 219 -16.02 -9.49 28.72
CA ILE A 219 -16.82 -9.17 27.53
C ILE A 219 -16.06 -8.19 26.62
N PHE A 220 -15.56 -7.08 27.17
CA PHE A 220 -14.78 -6.12 26.39
C PHE A 220 -13.46 -6.68 25.90
N GLN A 221 -12.83 -7.56 26.65
CA GLN A 221 -11.62 -8.25 26.22
C GLN A 221 -11.91 -9.19 25.03
N GLY A 222 -12.95 -10.00 25.13
CA GLY A 222 -13.38 -10.90 24.03
C GLY A 222 -13.72 -10.10 22.78
N PHE A 223 -14.48 -9.02 22.93
CA PHE A 223 -14.82 -8.09 21.86
C PHE A 223 -13.54 -7.51 21.20
N SER A 224 -12.63 -6.96 21.99
CA SER A 224 -11.36 -6.42 21.46
C SER A 224 -10.53 -7.49 20.75
N LEU A 225 -10.49 -8.73 21.25
CA LEU A 225 -9.74 -9.84 20.63
C LEU A 225 -10.27 -10.20 19.24
N ILE A 226 -11.60 -10.23 19.04
CA ILE A 226 -12.21 -10.53 17.74
C ILE A 226 -11.77 -9.50 16.70
N PHE A 227 -11.88 -8.21 17.01
CA PHE A 227 -11.50 -7.14 16.08
C PHE A 227 -9.96 -7.07 15.87
N ARG A 228 -9.18 -7.35 16.91
CA ARG A 228 -7.72 -7.48 16.79
C ARG A 228 -7.32 -8.63 15.89
N ALA A 229 -7.95 -9.79 16.02
CA ALA A 229 -7.69 -10.94 15.16
C ALA A 229 -8.01 -10.63 13.70
N GLY A 230 -9.16 -10.00 13.41
CA GLY A 230 -9.53 -9.55 12.07
C GLY A 230 -8.55 -8.53 11.49
N TYR A 231 -8.14 -7.53 12.28
CA TYR A 231 -7.14 -6.56 11.89
C TYR A 231 -5.78 -7.21 11.59
N SER A 232 -5.35 -8.13 12.45
CA SER A 232 -4.08 -8.87 12.27
C SER A 232 -4.12 -9.78 11.04
N MET A 233 -5.25 -10.45 10.80
CA MET A 233 -5.46 -11.26 9.60
C MET A 233 -5.38 -10.41 8.34
N MET A 234 -6.06 -9.26 8.31
CA MET A 234 -5.98 -8.33 7.18
C MET A 234 -4.53 -7.90 6.91
N ARG A 235 -3.78 -7.52 7.94
CA ARG A 235 -2.36 -7.14 7.81
C ARG A 235 -1.51 -8.29 7.30
N TYR A 236 -1.72 -9.50 7.80
CA TYR A 236 -1.01 -10.69 7.32
C TYR A 236 -1.26 -10.93 5.83
N LEU A 237 -2.53 -10.96 5.43
CA LEU A 237 -2.91 -11.16 4.02
C LEU A 237 -2.37 -10.03 3.12
N ALA A 238 -2.47 -8.78 3.56
CA ALA A 238 -1.92 -7.64 2.83
C ALA A 238 -0.39 -7.75 2.65
N ASN A 239 0.33 -8.22 3.68
CA ASN A 239 1.77 -8.45 3.59
C ASN A 239 2.13 -9.60 2.63
N VAL A 240 1.36 -10.70 2.62
CA VAL A 240 1.57 -11.82 1.70
C VAL A 240 1.37 -11.37 0.25
N VAL A 241 0.28 -10.67 -0.01
CA VAL A 241 -0.03 -10.10 -1.33
C VAL A 241 1.01 -9.05 -1.72
N GLY A 242 1.38 -8.16 -0.80
CA GLY A 242 2.38 -7.12 -1.01
C GLY A 242 3.73 -7.68 -1.43
N ARG A 243 4.23 -8.74 -0.78
CA ARG A 243 5.50 -9.39 -1.18
C ARG A 243 5.46 -9.93 -2.61
N SER A 244 4.35 -10.53 -3.02
CA SER A 244 4.18 -10.99 -4.40
C SER A 244 4.20 -9.83 -5.39
N ALA A 245 3.50 -8.75 -5.06
CA ALA A 245 3.45 -7.53 -5.86
C ALA A 245 4.83 -6.88 -6.04
N GLU A 246 5.65 -6.86 -4.98
CA GLU A 246 7.03 -6.36 -5.02
C GLU A 246 7.89 -7.11 -6.03
N PHE A 247 7.88 -8.45 -5.97
CA PHE A 247 8.64 -9.25 -6.92
C PHE A 247 8.15 -9.12 -8.37
N GLN A 248 6.86 -8.91 -8.57
CA GLN A 248 6.31 -8.64 -9.90
C GLN A 248 6.70 -7.25 -10.41
N ALA A 249 6.72 -6.23 -9.53
CA ALA A 249 7.21 -4.90 -9.87
C ALA A 249 8.69 -4.96 -10.26
N ASP A 250 9.54 -5.66 -9.49
CA ASP A 250 10.95 -5.88 -9.83
C ASP A 250 11.13 -6.54 -11.21
N GLN A 251 10.34 -7.57 -11.50
CA GLN A 251 10.40 -8.23 -12.82
C GLN A 251 9.95 -7.32 -13.97
N ARG A 252 8.96 -6.45 -13.74
CA ARG A 252 8.54 -5.45 -14.73
C ARG A 252 9.66 -4.45 -15.00
N VAL A 253 10.32 -3.96 -13.94
CA VAL A 253 11.47 -3.05 -14.03
C VAL A 253 12.62 -3.69 -14.83
N VAL A 254 12.92 -4.97 -14.62
CA VAL A 254 13.90 -5.71 -15.41
C VAL A 254 13.51 -5.76 -16.89
N ARG A 255 12.24 -6.06 -17.21
CA ARG A 255 11.73 -6.08 -18.60
C ARG A 255 11.77 -4.71 -19.26
N MET A 256 11.71 -3.63 -18.49
CA MET A 256 11.81 -2.25 -18.97
C MET A 256 13.27 -1.78 -19.16
N GLY A 257 14.25 -2.60 -18.80
CA GLY A 257 15.66 -2.26 -18.90
C GLY A 257 16.26 -1.52 -17.71
N TYR A 258 15.47 -1.23 -16.66
CA TYR A 258 15.93 -0.53 -15.44
C TYR A 258 16.38 -1.48 -14.31
N GLY A 259 16.49 -2.78 -14.57
CA GLY A 259 16.82 -3.78 -13.54
C GLY A 259 18.20 -3.58 -12.90
N ARG A 260 19.22 -3.20 -13.69
CA ARG A 260 20.56 -2.91 -13.18
C ARG A 260 20.57 -1.68 -12.28
N GLN A 261 19.85 -0.64 -12.66
CA GLN A 261 19.70 0.59 -11.93
C GLN A 261 18.99 0.37 -10.59
N LEU A 262 17.90 -0.39 -10.58
CA LEU A 262 17.20 -0.76 -9.36
C LEU A 262 18.09 -1.61 -8.44
N SER A 263 18.81 -2.61 -8.98
CA SER A 263 19.75 -3.41 -8.19
C SER A 263 20.83 -2.55 -7.54
N ALA A 264 21.39 -1.59 -8.28
CA ALA A 264 22.40 -0.65 -7.76
C ALA A 264 21.83 0.21 -6.62
N ALA A 265 20.62 0.76 -6.80
CA ALA A 265 19.93 1.52 -5.76
C ALA A 265 19.70 0.69 -4.49
N LEU A 266 19.18 -0.54 -4.64
CA LEU A 266 18.94 -1.45 -3.52
C LEU A 266 20.23 -1.85 -2.78
N LYS A 267 21.37 -1.96 -3.45
CA LYS A 267 22.67 -2.25 -2.80
C LYS A 267 23.07 -1.16 -1.81
N LYS A 268 22.69 0.08 -2.03
CA LYS A 268 22.93 1.19 -1.09
C LYS A 268 22.11 1.08 0.21
N THR A 269 21.04 0.29 0.19
CA THR A 269 20.20 0.04 1.38
C THR A 269 20.64 -1.16 2.21
N VAL A 270 21.55 -1.97 1.68
CA VAL A 270 22.05 -3.16 2.37
C VAL A 270 23.08 -2.74 3.44
N GLY A 271 22.60 -2.34 4.62
CA GLY A 271 23.42 -1.99 5.77
C GLY A 271 22.87 -2.62 7.05
N PRO A 272 23.64 -2.56 8.17
CA PRO A 272 23.20 -3.14 9.45
C PRO A 272 21.94 -2.48 10.05
N ARG A 273 21.49 -1.34 9.51
CA ARG A 273 20.30 -0.60 9.95
C ARG A 273 19.10 -0.71 9.00
N ALA A 274 19.19 -1.50 7.93
CA ALA A 274 18.16 -1.62 6.91
C ALA A 274 16.94 -2.44 7.39
N THR A 275 16.08 -1.83 8.17
CA THR A 275 14.78 -2.38 8.57
C THR A 275 13.64 -1.66 7.88
N SER A 276 13.55 -1.78 6.55
CA SER A 276 12.31 -1.42 5.88
C SER A 276 11.29 -2.54 6.10
N SER A 277 10.30 -2.30 6.94
CA SER A 277 9.22 -3.27 7.22
C SER A 277 8.19 -3.37 6.10
N SER A 278 8.21 -2.48 5.12
CA SER A 278 7.21 -2.38 4.05
C SER A 278 7.54 -3.24 2.82
N HIS A 279 8.82 -3.53 2.57
CA HIS A 279 9.28 -4.28 1.40
C HIS A 279 9.98 -5.59 1.80
N PRO A 280 10.04 -6.60 0.91
CA PRO A 280 10.88 -7.77 1.12
C PRO A 280 12.36 -7.38 1.29
N PRO A 281 13.17 -8.21 1.99
CA PRO A 281 14.58 -7.89 2.21
C PRO A 281 15.31 -7.54 0.92
N ALA A 282 16.03 -6.42 0.92
CA ALA A 282 16.74 -5.92 -0.26
C ALA A 282 17.68 -6.98 -0.87
N ARG A 283 18.36 -7.77 -0.05
CA ARG A 283 19.22 -8.88 -0.51
C ARG A 283 18.46 -9.90 -1.36
N THR A 284 17.23 -10.25 -0.98
CA THR A 284 16.40 -11.20 -1.74
C THR A 284 15.95 -10.60 -3.07
N ARG A 285 15.58 -9.31 -3.08
CA ARG A 285 15.20 -8.59 -4.29
C ARG A 285 16.39 -8.50 -5.26
N ILE A 286 17.56 -8.06 -4.77
CA ILE A 286 18.78 -7.97 -5.57
C ILE A 286 19.10 -9.32 -6.21
N ALA A 287 19.13 -10.40 -5.43
CA ALA A 287 19.45 -11.73 -5.94
C ALA A 287 18.49 -12.16 -7.08
N ARG A 288 17.19 -11.89 -6.96
CA ARG A 288 16.18 -12.19 -7.99
C ARG A 288 16.34 -11.33 -9.23
N ILE A 289 16.59 -10.02 -9.06
CA ILE A 289 16.85 -9.09 -10.17
C ILE A 289 18.09 -9.54 -10.95
N GLU A 290 19.19 -9.80 -10.26
CA GLU A 290 20.46 -10.23 -10.89
C GLU A 290 20.33 -11.59 -11.57
N ALA A 291 19.60 -12.53 -10.98
CA ALA A 291 19.31 -13.81 -11.62
C ALA A 291 18.50 -13.62 -12.93
N SER A 292 17.57 -12.65 -12.96
CA SER A 292 16.79 -12.34 -14.15
C SER A 292 17.58 -11.61 -15.24
N LEU A 293 18.70 -10.96 -14.87
CA LEU A 293 19.57 -10.24 -15.81
C LEU A 293 20.65 -11.14 -16.46
N ARG A 294 20.82 -12.40 -15.99
CA ARG A 294 21.81 -13.33 -16.57
C ARG A 294 21.43 -13.72 -17.99
N PRO A 295 22.41 -13.75 -18.95
CA PRO A 295 22.17 -14.27 -20.28
C PRO A 295 21.71 -15.73 -20.21
N GLY A 296 20.63 -16.09 -20.90
CA GLY A 296 20.05 -17.45 -20.90
C GLY A 296 18.74 -17.60 -20.11
N ASN A 297 18.42 -16.70 -19.18
CA ASN A 297 17.13 -16.72 -18.46
C ASN A 297 16.01 -15.91 -19.16
N TRP A 298 16.29 -15.26 -20.27
CA TRP A 298 15.29 -14.63 -21.11
C TRP A 298 14.49 -15.68 -21.89
N LYS A 299 13.51 -16.27 -21.24
CA LYS A 299 12.43 -16.89 -22.02
C LYS A 299 11.66 -15.78 -22.70
N HIS A 300 11.88 -15.57 -23.99
CA HIS A 300 10.93 -14.85 -24.81
C HIS A 300 9.54 -15.41 -24.50
N PRO A 301 8.50 -14.57 -24.28
CA PRO A 301 7.15 -15.09 -24.26
C PRO A 301 6.99 -15.82 -25.59
N SER A 302 6.86 -17.14 -25.53
CA SER A 302 6.57 -17.95 -26.69
C SER A 302 5.34 -17.33 -27.35
N THR A 303 5.52 -16.84 -28.55
CA THR A 303 4.47 -16.57 -29.51
C THR A 303 3.75 -17.90 -29.78
N GLY A 304 2.82 -18.23 -28.87
CA GLY A 304 1.84 -19.29 -29.11
C GLY A 304 0.84 -18.79 -30.14
N LEU A 305 1.24 -18.85 -31.40
CA LEU A 305 0.34 -18.94 -32.54
C LEU A 305 0.20 -20.42 -32.84
N LYS A 306 -0.88 -21.03 -32.45
CA LYS A 306 -1.63 -22.05 -33.15
C LYS A 306 -3.09 -21.71 -32.98
#